data_d6a2e7375ce6a5f2fdab120f0892b199
#
_entry.id   d6a2e7375ce6a5f2fdab120f0892b199
#
_cell.length_a   1.000
_cell.length_b   1.000
_cell.length_c   1.000
_cell.angle_alpha   90.00
_cell.angle_beta   90.00
_cell.angle_gamma   90.00
#
_symmetry.space_group_name_H-M   'P 1'
#
loop_
_entity.id
_entity.type
_entity.pdbx_description
1 polymer ?
#
loop_
_entity_poly.entity_id
_entity_poly.type
_entity_poly.pdbx_seq_one_letter_code
_entity_poly.pdbx_strand_id
1 'polypeptide(L)'
;MEECLENKDLVIVTDYGHGMLTSESIAMLCDKSPFLAMNVQSNAGNRGFNPVSKYKTADYVCLQQHEVEIETRQRDVNVRDQLSEVMRRIECSRFTVTQGKLGSLHYGPNTGFVEAPAFAVRVLDRVGAGDAVFAVTSLLVKLGAPWDIVALIGNVAGAQMVSELGNSQPLNSTTLSKSITSLMK
;
A
#
# COMPACT_ATOMS: atom_id res chain seq x y z
N MET A 1 3.66 23.21 -3.92
CA MET A 1 3.87 21.82 -3.40
C MET A 1 5.04 21.78 -2.42
N GLU A 2 6.17 22.39 -2.71
CA GLU A 2 7.37 22.39 -1.84
C GLU A 2 7.04 22.88 -0.41
N GLU A 3 6.38 24.03 -0.27
CA GLU A 3 5.92 24.54 1.03
C GLU A 3 5.02 23.56 1.82
N CYS A 4 4.28 22.72 1.10
CA CYS A 4 3.43 21.71 1.75
C CYS A 4 4.23 20.53 2.33
N LEU A 5 5.47 20.31 1.87
CA LEU A 5 6.35 19.24 2.35
C LEU A 5 7.16 19.67 3.58
N GLU A 6 7.33 20.97 3.79
CA GLU A 6 8.04 21.50 4.95
C GLU A 6 7.35 21.10 6.25
N ASN A 7 8.14 20.70 7.22
CA ASN A 7 7.66 20.29 8.56
C ASN A 7 6.68 19.09 8.56
N LYS A 8 6.77 18.21 7.58
CA LYS A 8 6.05 16.94 7.57
C LYS A 8 7.00 15.79 7.90
N ASP A 9 6.50 14.80 8.63
CA ASP A 9 7.24 13.58 8.94
C ASP A 9 6.98 12.47 7.93
N LEU A 10 5.83 12.52 7.27
CA LEU A 10 5.34 11.51 6.33
C LEU A 10 4.53 12.17 5.22
N VAL A 11 4.84 11.80 3.99
CA VAL A 11 4.07 12.16 2.79
C VAL A 11 3.44 10.89 2.23
N ILE A 12 2.12 10.87 2.17
CA ILE A 12 1.34 9.75 1.62
C ILE A 12 0.80 10.18 0.24
N VAL A 13 1.16 9.44 -0.79
CA VAL A 13 0.74 9.70 -2.16
C VAL A 13 -0.16 8.58 -2.65
N THR A 14 -1.41 8.92 -3.02
CA THR A 14 -2.33 8.05 -3.76
C THR A 14 -2.41 8.55 -5.20
N ASP A 15 -1.74 7.86 -6.10
CA ASP A 15 -1.66 8.27 -7.50
C ASP A 15 -2.60 7.46 -8.39
N TYR A 16 -3.73 8.04 -8.71
CA TYR A 16 -4.75 7.43 -9.57
C TYR A 16 -4.47 7.57 -11.08
N GLY A 17 -3.38 8.22 -11.46
CA GLY A 17 -2.99 8.39 -12.88
C GLY A 17 -3.92 9.30 -13.68
N HIS A 18 -4.59 10.25 -13.03
CA HIS A 18 -5.51 11.22 -13.67
C HIS A 18 -4.84 12.54 -14.06
N GLY A 19 -3.49 12.58 -14.09
CA GLY A 19 -2.73 13.74 -14.54
C GLY A 19 -2.52 14.85 -13.51
N MET A 20 -2.95 14.66 -12.24
CA MET A 20 -2.72 15.64 -11.18
C MET A 20 -1.22 15.76 -10.83
N LEU A 21 -0.50 14.64 -10.85
CA LEU A 21 0.93 14.61 -10.59
C LEU A 21 1.70 14.62 -11.92
N THR A 22 2.36 15.74 -12.18
CA THR A 22 3.27 15.91 -13.33
C THR A 22 4.64 15.28 -13.04
N SER A 23 5.48 15.13 -14.07
CA SER A 23 6.86 14.61 -13.89
C SER A 23 7.67 15.46 -12.92
N GLU A 24 7.48 16.78 -12.94
CA GLU A 24 8.14 17.73 -12.02
C GLU A 24 7.64 17.52 -10.57
N SER A 25 6.32 17.33 -10.40
CA SER A 25 5.72 17.05 -9.08
C SER A 25 6.23 15.74 -8.51
N ILE A 26 6.33 14.70 -9.34
CA ILE A 26 6.86 13.40 -8.97
C ILE A 26 8.34 13.50 -8.57
N ALA A 27 9.15 14.19 -9.36
CA ALA A 27 10.56 14.41 -9.04
C ALA A 27 10.74 15.15 -7.70
N MET A 28 9.93 16.19 -7.46
CA MET A 28 9.94 16.94 -6.20
C MET A 28 9.53 16.05 -5.01
N LEU A 29 8.51 15.22 -5.15
CA LEU A 29 8.08 14.28 -4.10
C LEU A 29 9.20 13.29 -3.76
N CYS A 30 9.88 12.74 -4.77
CA CYS A 30 11.01 11.83 -4.58
C CYS A 30 12.21 12.50 -3.89
N ASP A 31 12.48 13.79 -4.19
CA ASP A 31 13.65 14.52 -3.68
C ASP A 31 13.41 15.16 -2.30
N LYS A 32 12.20 15.67 -2.05
CA LYS A 32 11.91 16.54 -0.89
C LYS A 32 11.11 15.88 0.22
N SER A 33 10.50 14.72 -0.02
CA SER A 33 9.71 14.08 1.03
C SER A 33 10.62 13.49 2.10
N PRO A 34 10.41 13.79 3.38
CA PRO A 34 11.23 13.23 4.48
C PRO A 34 11.00 11.73 4.67
N PHE A 35 9.81 11.25 4.32
CA PHE A 35 9.44 9.85 4.16
C PHE A 35 8.31 9.79 3.13
N LEU A 36 8.57 9.17 1.98
CA LEU A 36 7.59 9.01 0.91
C LEU A 36 6.96 7.62 0.96
N ALA A 37 5.67 7.57 1.32
CA ALA A 37 4.84 6.39 1.16
C ALA A 37 3.95 6.56 -0.07
N MET A 38 3.92 5.59 -0.97
CA MET A 38 3.10 5.71 -2.18
C MET A 38 2.32 4.47 -2.54
N ASN A 39 1.16 4.72 -3.13
CA ASN A 39 0.35 3.78 -3.87
C ASN A 39 0.09 4.34 -5.26
N VAL A 40 0.30 3.54 -6.28
CA VAL A 40 0.03 3.88 -7.67
C VAL A 40 -1.02 2.95 -8.19
N GLN A 41 -2.21 3.48 -8.48
CA GLN A 41 -3.36 2.66 -8.85
C GLN A 41 -3.50 2.49 -10.36
N SER A 42 -3.82 1.26 -10.76
CA SER A 42 -4.32 0.96 -12.10
C SER A 42 -5.85 0.92 -12.06
N ASN A 43 -6.48 1.70 -12.93
CA ASN A 43 -7.94 1.81 -13.03
C ASN A 43 -8.40 1.84 -14.49
N ALA A 44 -9.71 1.85 -14.70
CA ALA A 44 -10.30 1.89 -16.04
C ALA A 44 -9.92 3.14 -16.85
N GLY A 45 -9.62 4.25 -16.18
CA GLY A 45 -9.25 5.52 -16.81
C GLY A 45 -7.81 5.51 -17.33
N ASN A 46 -6.87 4.93 -16.59
CA ASN A 46 -5.47 4.90 -16.96
C ASN A 46 -5.03 3.60 -17.65
N ARG A 47 -5.83 2.51 -17.55
CA ARG A 47 -5.61 1.21 -18.22
C ARG A 47 -4.17 0.67 -18.15
N GLY A 48 -3.50 0.85 -17.02
CA GLY A 48 -2.11 0.43 -16.82
C GLY A 48 -1.05 1.40 -17.37
N PHE A 49 -1.43 2.57 -17.85
CA PHE A 49 -0.50 3.65 -18.21
C PHE A 49 -0.05 4.49 -17.00
N ASN A 50 -0.17 3.94 -15.81
CA ASN A 50 0.27 4.56 -14.55
C ASN A 50 1.23 3.60 -13.82
N PRO A 51 2.48 3.41 -14.31
CA PRO A 51 3.42 2.48 -13.71
C PRO A 51 3.99 3.05 -12.41
N VAL A 52 4.28 2.16 -11.44
CA VAL A 52 4.96 2.56 -10.20
C VAL A 52 6.39 3.02 -10.47
N SER A 53 7.04 2.46 -11.48
CA SER A 53 8.41 2.79 -11.90
C SER A 53 8.60 4.20 -12.46
N LYS A 54 7.53 4.99 -12.62
CA LYS A 54 7.66 6.43 -12.90
C LYS A 54 8.24 7.21 -11.71
N TYR A 55 8.16 6.67 -10.49
CA TYR A 55 8.83 7.17 -9.30
C TYR A 55 10.21 6.52 -9.20
N LYS A 56 11.26 7.35 -9.06
CA LYS A 56 12.63 6.84 -8.95
C LYS A 56 12.91 6.22 -7.59
N THR A 57 12.38 6.82 -6.54
CA THR A 57 12.59 6.41 -5.15
C THR A 57 11.34 6.57 -4.33
N ALA A 58 11.19 5.73 -3.32
CA ALA A 58 10.21 5.86 -2.24
C ALA A 58 10.74 5.14 -1.00
N ASP A 59 10.24 5.51 0.18
CA ASP A 59 10.55 4.81 1.43
C ASP A 59 9.66 3.60 1.66
N TYR A 60 8.43 3.67 1.16
CA TYR A 60 7.45 2.61 1.26
C TYR A 60 6.49 2.60 0.07
N VAL A 61 6.21 1.42 -0.46
CA VAL A 61 5.28 1.20 -1.58
C VAL A 61 4.22 0.18 -1.19
N CYS A 62 2.95 0.52 -1.38
CA CYS A 62 1.83 -0.39 -1.23
C CYS A 62 1.11 -0.55 -2.56
N LEU A 63 0.99 -1.79 -3.05
CA LEU A 63 0.35 -2.12 -4.33
C LEU A 63 -0.67 -3.23 -4.14
N GLN A 64 -1.61 -3.35 -5.07
CA GLN A 64 -2.39 -4.56 -5.26
C GLN A 64 -1.63 -5.54 -6.15
N GLN A 65 -1.86 -6.84 -6.00
CA GLN A 65 -1.22 -7.85 -6.87
C GLN A 65 -1.41 -7.54 -8.36
N HIS A 66 -2.61 -7.11 -8.76
CA HIS A 66 -2.90 -6.72 -10.13
C HIS A 66 -2.01 -5.57 -10.64
N GLU A 67 -1.65 -4.62 -9.78
CA GLU A 67 -0.76 -3.50 -10.14
C GLU A 67 0.69 -4.00 -10.32
N VAL A 68 1.11 -4.98 -9.52
CA VAL A 68 2.40 -5.66 -9.69
C VAL A 68 2.44 -6.44 -11.01
N GLU A 69 1.36 -7.14 -11.36
CA GLU A 69 1.21 -7.86 -12.64
C GLU A 69 1.30 -6.91 -13.85
N ILE A 70 0.66 -5.74 -13.76
CA ILE A 70 0.73 -4.72 -14.82
C ILE A 70 2.14 -4.14 -14.93
N GLU A 71 2.77 -3.81 -13.81
CA GLU A 71 4.13 -3.26 -13.79
C GLU A 71 5.15 -4.22 -14.40
N THR A 72 5.05 -5.51 -14.08
CA THR A 72 5.96 -6.55 -14.59
C THR A 72 5.54 -7.08 -15.96
N ARG A 73 4.29 -6.83 -16.40
CA ARG A 73 3.66 -7.42 -17.60
C ARG A 73 3.63 -8.95 -17.55
N GLN A 74 3.49 -9.50 -16.34
CA GLN A 74 3.46 -10.94 -16.12
C GLN A 74 2.17 -11.31 -15.39
N ARG A 75 1.57 -12.46 -15.76
CA ARG A 75 0.45 -13.09 -15.07
C ARG A 75 0.83 -14.52 -14.70
N ASP A 76 0.15 -15.07 -13.72
CA ASP A 76 0.34 -16.45 -13.27
C ASP A 76 1.78 -16.78 -12.82
N VAL A 77 2.51 -15.76 -12.38
CA VAL A 77 3.85 -15.86 -11.82
C VAL A 77 3.76 -15.62 -10.31
N ASN A 78 4.67 -16.23 -9.55
CA ASN A 78 4.72 -16.05 -8.10
C ASN A 78 4.90 -14.56 -7.77
N VAL A 79 4.05 -14.04 -6.90
CA VAL A 79 4.03 -12.61 -6.51
C VAL A 79 5.35 -12.15 -5.88
N ARG A 80 6.11 -13.05 -5.22
CA ARG A 80 7.44 -12.72 -4.67
C ARG A 80 8.46 -12.46 -5.79
N ASP A 81 8.41 -13.25 -6.86
CA ASP A 81 9.29 -13.07 -8.01
C ASP A 81 8.95 -11.77 -8.76
N GLN A 82 7.66 -11.51 -8.95
CA GLN A 82 7.18 -10.26 -9.56
C GLN A 82 7.58 -9.05 -8.70
N LEU A 83 7.38 -9.11 -7.36
CA LEU A 83 7.78 -8.03 -6.48
C LEU A 83 9.29 -7.80 -6.50
N SER A 84 10.08 -8.87 -6.58
CA SER A 84 11.54 -8.78 -6.73
C SER A 84 11.95 -8.08 -8.03
N GLU A 85 11.14 -8.19 -9.08
CA GLU A 85 11.35 -7.43 -10.32
C GLU A 85 10.98 -5.95 -10.16
N VAL A 86 9.86 -5.63 -9.50
CA VAL A 86 9.47 -4.24 -9.19
C VAL A 86 10.55 -3.55 -8.36
N MET A 87 11.11 -4.25 -7.37
CA MET A 87 12.20 -3.75 -6.51
C MET A 87 13.47 -3.36 -7.28
N ARG A 88 13.70 -3.93 -8.45
CA ARG A 88 14.82 -3.53 -9.34
C ARG A 88 14.53 -2.28 -10.16
N ARG A 89 13.27 -1.87 -10.26
CA ARG A 89 12.83 -0.72 -11.08
C ARG A 89 12.71 0.56 -10.29
N ILE A 90 12.60 0.47 -8.97
CA ILE A 90 12.43 1.61 -8.07
C ILE A 90 13.33 1.44 -6.84
N GLU A 91 14.01 2.51 -6.45
CA GLU A 91 14.80 2.55 -5.22
C GLU A 91 13.87 2.58 -4.00
N CYS A 92 13.41 1.40 -3.60
CA CYS A 92 12.59 1.20 -2.40
C CYS A 92 12.91 -0.16 -1.80
N SER A 93 12.94 -0.23 -0.48
CA SER A 93 13.25 -1.46 0.26
C SER A 93 12.11 -1.94 1.15
N ARG A 94 10.94 -1.30 1.09
CA ARG A 94 9.78 -1.62 1.93
C ARG A 94 8.52 -1.68 1.09
N PHE A 95 7.91 -2.87 1.05
CA PHE A 95 6.75 -3.11 0.20
C PHE A 95 5.64 -3.84 0.93
N THR A 96 4.41 -3.52 0.56
CA THR A 96 3.20 -4.31 0.83
C THR A 96 2.49 -4.59 -0.48
N VAL A 97 2.11 -5.85 -0.71
CA VAL A 97 1.26 -6.25 -1.82
C VAL A 97 0.00 -6.90 -1.26
N THR A 98 -1.14 -6.27 -1.49
CA THR A 98 -2.44 -6.83 -1.11
C THR A 98 -2.92 -7.82 -2.16
N GLN A 99 -3.41 -8.98 -1.73
CA GLN A 99 -3.81 -10.11 -2.58
C GLN A 99 -5.29 -10.50 -2.39
N GLY A 100 -6.10 -9.55 -1.94
CA GLY A 100 -7.52 -9.74 -1.69
C GLY A 100 -7.79 -10.88 -0.69
N LYS A 101 -8.49 -11.93 -1.11
CA LYS A 101 -8.83 -13.07 -0.24
C LYS A 101 -7.62 -13.89 0.25
N LEU A 102 -6.48 -13.75 -0.39
CA LEU A 102 -5.24 -14.42 0.02
C LEU A 102 -4.50 -13.67 1.13
N GLY A 103 -4.89 -12.42 1.41
CA GLY A 103 -4.25 -11.59 2.42
C GLY A 103 -3.23 -10.62 1.83
N SER A 104 -2.03 -10.58 2.37
CA SER A 104 -0.98 -9.67 1.92
C SER A 104 0.42 -10.27 2.02
N LEU A 105 1.30 -9.81 1.14
CA LEU A 105 2.73 -10.06 1.14
C LEU A 105 3.44 -8.76 1.49
N HIS A 106 4.40 -8.82 2.41
CA HIS A 106 5.21 -7.70 2.84
C HIS A 106 6.68 -8.00 2.61
N TYR A 107 7.48 -6.98 2.40
CA TYR A 107 8.93 -7.07 2.31
C TYR A 107 9.60 -5.93 3.08
N GLY A 108 10.59 -6.30 3.88
CA GLY A 108 11.47 -5.36 4.57
C GLY A 108 12.93 -5.79 4.52
N PRO A 109 13.89 -4.82 4.53
CA PRO A 109 15.30 -5.09 4.24
C PRO A 109 15.97 -6.07 5.22
N ASN A 110 15.53 -6.08 6.48
CA ASN A 110 16.10 -6.94 7.52
C ASN A 110 15.27 -8.20 7.82
N THR A 111 14.04 -8.26 7.29
CA THR A 111 13.09 -9.35 7.60
C THR A 111 12.85 -10.24 6.39
N GLY A 112 13.06 -9.70 5.18
CA GLY A 112 12.68 -10.37 3.95
C GLY A 112 11.16 -10.38 3.75
N PHE A 113 10.65 -11.46 3.16
CA PHE A 113 9.22 -11.62 2.88
C PHE A 113 8.45 -12.12 4.11
N VAL A 114 7.33 -11.45 4.41
CA VAL A 114 6.35 -11.82 5.44
C VAL A 114 4.98 -11.93 4.77
N GLU A 115 4.24 -13.00 5.03
CA GLU A 115 2.88 -13.19 4.55
C GLU A 115 1.90 -13.17 5.71
N ALA A 116 0.73 -12.59 5.48
CA ALA A 116 -0.37 -12.62 6.43
C ALA A 116 -1.69 -12.94 5.73
N PRO A 117 -2.54 -13.81 6.31
CA PRO A 117 -3.81 -14.17 5.73
C PRO A 117 -4.81 -13.01 5.76
N ALA A 118 -5.83 -13.08 4.92
CA ALA A 118 -6.97 -12.18 5.03
C ALA A 118 -7.82 -12.52 6.27
N PHE A 119 -8.28 -11.49 6.99
CA PHE A 119 -9.14 -11.65 8.17
C PHE A 119 -10.61 -11.36 7.90
N ALA A 120 -10.98 -11.00 6.67
CA ALA A 120 -12.36 -10.69 6.32
C ALA A 120 -13.24 -11.94 6.37
N VAL A 121 -14.21 -11.95 7.28
CA VAL A 121 -15.24 -13.00 7.38
C VAL A 121 -16.35 -12.79 6.33
N ARG A 122 -16.62 -11.53 6.00
CA ARG A 122 -17.65 -11.14 5.04
C ARG A 122 -17.11 -10.02 4.16
N VAL A 123 -17.35 -10.11 2.87
CA VAL A 123 -17.00 -9.08 1.89
C VAL A 123 -18.28 -8.55 1.28
N LEU A 124 -18.61 -7.30 1.56
CA LEU A 124 -19.75 -6.57 0.99
C LEU A 124 -19.30 -5.70 -0.19
N ASP A 125 -18.21 -4.93 0.02
CA ASP A 125 -17.64 -4.07 -0.97
C ASP A 125 -16.10 -4.11 -0.87
N ARG A 126 -15.41 -4.01 -1.98
CA ARG A 126 -13.94 -4.01 -2.01
C ARG A 126 -13.35 -2.61 -2.16
N VAL A 127 -14.21 -1.61 -2.42
CA VAL A 127 -13.79 -0.23 -2.60
C VAL A 127 -13.21 0.32 -1.29
N GLY A 128 -12.06 0.99 -1.36
CA GLY A 128 -11.41 1.63 -0.21
C GLY A 128 -10.59 0.69 0.69
N ALA A 129 -10.68 -0.64 0.52
CA ALA A 129 -9.91 -1.57 1.36
C ALA A 129 -8.39 -1.41 1.16
N GLY A 130 -7.94 -1.25 -0.07
CA GLY A 130 -6.53 -0.99 -0.39
C GLY A 130 -6.04 0.33 0.20
N ASP A 131 -6.87 1.38 0.11
CA ASP A 131 -6.55 2.70 0.67
C ASP A 131 -6.45 2.65 2.20
N ALA A 132 -7.33 1.91 2.87
CA ALA A 132 -7.27 1.70 4.32
C ALA A 132 -6.00 0.94 4.74
N VAL A 133 -5.66 -0.14 4.04
CA VAL A 133 -4.39 -0.85 4.27
C VAL A 133 -3.23 0.10 4.09
N PHE A 134 -3.17 0.82 2.98
CA PHE A 134 -2.08 1.74 2.68
C PHE A 134 -1.94 2.85 3.73
N ALA A 135 -3.04 3.50 4.12
CA ALA A 135 -3.01 4.58 5.10
C ALA A 135 -2.43 4.12 6.44
N VAL A 136 -2.89 2.97 6.95
CA VAL A 136 -2.45 2.43 8.25
C VAL A 136 -1.02 1.90 8.18
N THR A 137 -0.69 1.12 7.15
CA THR A 137 0.66 0.54 7.01
C THR A 137 1.72 1.60 6.78
N SER A 138 1.41 2.70 6.09
CA SER A 138 2.34 3.83 5.91
C SER A 138 2.79 4.42 7.23
N LEU A 139 1.86 4.62 8.17
CA LEU A 139 2.17 5.10 9.53
C LEU A 139 3.03 4.10 10.30
N LEU A 140 2.66 2.82 10.27
CA LEU A 140 3.38 1.77 10.98
C LEU A 140 4.81 1.58 10.46
N VAL A 141 4.98 1.59 9.14
CA VAL A 141 6.30 1.46 8.49
C VAL A 141 7.16 2.69 8.80
N LYS A 142 6.60 3.90 8.76
CA LYS A 142 7.30 5.13 9.15
C LYS A 142 7.77 5.08 10.61
N LEU A 143 6.97 4.50 11.50
CA LEU A 143 7.30 4.33 12.93
C LEU A 143 8.28 3.17 13.19
N GLY A 144 8.66 2.40 12.16
CA GLY A 144 9.56 1.27 12.30
C GLY A 144 8.94 0.05 12.98
N ALA A 145 7.62 -0.11 12.89
CA ALA A 145 6.93 -1.27 13.45
C ALA A 145 7.43 -2.59 12.83
N PRO A 146 7.49 -3.69 13.59
CA PRO A 146 7.79 -5.02 13.07
C PRO A 146 6.83 -5.42 11.94
N TRP A 147 7.33 -6.16 10.94
CA TRP A 147 6.54 -6.47 9.75
C TRP A 147 5.34 -7.40 10.00
N ASP A 148 5.40 -8.25 10.98
CA ASP A 148 4.25 -9.04 11.45
C ASP A 148 3.13 -8.17 12.02
N ILE A 149 3.47 -7.11 12.73
CA ILE A 149 2.53 -6.10 13.23
C ILE A 149 1.96 -5.25 12.08
N VAL A 150 2.80 -4.82 11.14
CA VAL A 150 2.35 -4.10 9.93
C VAL A 150 1.34 -4.96 9.17
N ALA A 151 1.66 -6.24 8.96
CA ALA A 151 0.82 -7.19 8.24
C ALA A 151 -0.51 -7.45 8.97
N LEU A 152 -0.47 -7.72 10.28
CA LEU A 152 -1.65 -7.95 11.09
C LEU A 152 -2.60 -6.74 11.03
N ILE A 153 -2.10 -5.56 11.39
CA ILE A 153 -2.93 -4.36 11.50
C ILE A 153 -3.44 -3.91 10.13
N GLY A 154 -2.60 -3.99 9.09
CA GLY A 154 -3.00 -3.69 7.71
C GLY A 154 -4.14 -4.59 7.24
N ASN A 155 -4.04 -5.91 7.43
CA ASN A 155 -5.08 -6.84 7.03
C ASN A 155 -6.38 -6.69 7.85
N VAL A 156 -6.29 -6.35 9.14
CA VAL A 156 -7.49 -6.03 9.96
C VAL A 156 -8.17 -4.76 9.46
N ALA A 157 -7.40 -3.72 9.10
CA ALA A 157 -7.94 -2.49 8.53
C ALA A 157 -8.66 -2.77 7.19
N GLY A 158 -8.04 -3.53 6.29
CA GLY A 158 -8.66 -3.96 5.04
C GLY A 158 -9.93 -4.79 5.27
N ALA A 159 -9.92 -5.70 6.25
CA ALA A 159 -11.07 -6.55 6.59
C ALA A 159 -12.27 -5.72 7.10
N GLN A 160 -12.03 -4.66 7.88
CA GLN A 160 -13.10 -3.75 8.31
C GLN A 160 -13.74 -3.03 7.12
N MET A 161 -12.91 -2.50 6.21
CA MET A 161 -13.43 -1.74 5.07
C MET A 161 -14.25 -2.62 4.12
N VAL A 162 -13.85 -3.86 3.84
CA VAL A 162 -14.63 -4.74 2.96
C VAL A 162 -15.96 -5.21 3.58
N SER A 163 -16.14 -5.06 4.88
CA SER A 163 -17.40 -5.37 5.57
C SER A 163 -18.42 -4.24 5.54
N GLU A 164 -18.02 -3.06 5.05
CA GLU A 164 -18.86 -1.87 4.88
C GLU A 164 -19.23 -1.66 3.40
N LEU A 165 -20.38 -1.03 3.15
CA LEU A 165 -20.83 -0.72 1.81
C LEU A 165 -20.48 0.73 1.44
N GLY A 166 -19.78 0.91 0.31
CA GLY A 166 -19.52 2.24 -0.27
C GLY A 166 -18.76 3.20 0.64
N ASN A 167 -17.81 2.69 1.46
CA ASN A 167 -17.06 3.50 2.44
C ASN A 167 -17.96 4.32 3.39
N SER A 168 -19.13 3.77 3.75
CA SER A 168 -20.14 4.43 4.58
C SER A 168 -19.63 4.81 5.98
N GLN A 169 -18.66 4.09 6.49
CA GLN A 169 -18.01 4.36 7.77
C GLN A 169 -16.49 4.52 7.60
N PRO A 170 -15.90 5.58 8.16
CA PRO A 170 -14.45 5.73 8.15
C PRO A 170 -13.80 4.68 9.06
N LEU A 171 -12.55 4.31 8.72
CA LEU A 171 -11.74 3.48 9.61
C LEU A 171 -11.61 4.15 10.98
N ASN A 172 -11.97 3.42 12.05
CA ASN A 172 -11.99 3.95 13.39
C ASN A 172 -11.00 3.19 14.29
N SER A 173 -10.16 3.92 15.02
CA SER A 173 -9.13 3.35 15.91
C SER A 173 -9.70 2.44 16.99
N THR A 174 -10.85 2.80 17.56
CA THR A 174 -11.52 1.98 18.60
C THR A 174 -11.99 0.64 18.04
N THR A 175 -12.61 0.65 16.85
CA THR A 175 -13.08 -0.56 16.19
C THR A 175 -11.89 -1.42 15.76
N LEU A 176 -10.84 -0.80 15.22
CA LEU A 176 -9.60 -1.48 14.84
C LEU A 176 -8.96 -2.19 16.04
N SER A 177 -8.81 -1.49 17.17
CA SER A 177 -8.25 -2.04 18.40
C SER A 177 -9.10 -3.21 18.95
N LYS A 178 -10.44 -3.11 18.91
CA LYS A 178 -11.32 -4.21 19.33
C LYS A 178 -11.15 -5.45 18.44
N SER A 179 -11.05 -5.26 17.12
CA SER A 179 -10.84 -6.37 16.17
C SER A 179 -9.49 -7.05 16.41
N ILE A 180 -8.41 -6.29 16.59
CA ILE A 180 -7.09 -6.83 16.92
C ILE A 180 -7.14 -7.61 18.22
N THR A 181 -7.69 -7.02 19.27
CA THR A 181 -7.83 -7.71 20.59
C THR A 181 -8.63 -9.00 20.49
N SER A 182 -9.65 -9.04 19.63
CA SER A 182 -10.44 -10.26 19.40
C SER A 182 -9.65 -11.37 18.70
N LEU A 183 -8.75 -11.01 17.79
CA LEU A 183 -7.89 -11.97 17.08
C LEU A 183 -6.76 -12.52 17.95
N MET A 184 -6.39 -11.81 19.01
CA MET A 184 -5.32 -12.23 19.94
C MET A 184 -5.81 -13.09 21.13
N LYS A 185 -7.11 -13.37 21.21
CA LYS A 185 -7.71 -14.26 22.23
C LYS A 185 -7.84 -15.67 21.73
#